data_726f90b05118598552365ca757aafb6b
#
_entry.id   726f90b05118598552365ca757aafb6b
#
_cell.length_a   1.000
_cell.length_b   1.000
_cell.length_c   1.000
_cell.angle_alpha   90.00
_cell.angle_beta   90.00
_cell.angle_gamma   90.00
#
_symmetry.space_group_name_H-M   'P 1'
#
loop_
_entity.id
_entity.type
_entity.pdbx_description
1 polymer ?
#
loop_
_entity_poly.entity_id
_entity_poly.type
_entity_poly.pdbx_seq_one_letter_code
_entity_poly.pdbx_strand_id
1 'polypeptide(L)'
;MRAPGIKGGERRTPLIESIDIYPTLCDLAGIPQPRHLKGQSFVGLMKDSKAEWKQAAVSRYRNGDTIRTDTLRYTEYTLPKGKLVSQMLYDHSTDPLENVNVSAQQADAVKDLSTQLNQLKGRNRKPGKK
;
A
#
# COMPACT_ATOMS: atom_id res chain seq x y z
N MET A 1 0.81 1.02 -17.95
CA MET A 1 2.00 0.30 -18.46
C MET A 1 1.63 -0.44 -19.72
N ARG A 2 2.54 -0.60 -20.68
CA ARG A 2 2.40 -1.48 -21.86
C ARG A 2 3.53 -2.49 -21.84
N ALA A 3 3.24 -3.74 -22.20
CA ALA A 3 4.25 -4.81 -22.28
C ALA A 3 3.96 -5.72 -23.49
N PRO A 4 5.00 -6.31 -24.11
CA PRO A 4 4.83 -7.27 -25.18
C PRO A 4 3.94 -8.46 -24.75
N GLY A 5 3.04 -8.90 -25.62
CA GLY A 5 2.14 -10.03 -25.32
C GLY A 5 1.00 -9.73 -24.32
N ILE A 6 0.87 -8.52 -23.83
CA ILE A 6 -0.23 -8.12 -22.95
C ILE A 6 -1.10 -7.08 -23.65
N LYS A 7 -2.42 -7.34 -23.71
CA LYS A 7 -3.38 -6.39 -24.28
C LYS A 7 -3.34 -5.09 -23.49
N GLY A 8 -3.02 -3.99 -24.16
CA GLY A 8 -2.98 -2.66 -23.57
C GLY A 8 -4.32 -1.93 -23.63
N GLY A 9 -4.37 -0.72 -23.04
CA GLY A 9 -5.53 0.19 -23.14
C GLY A 9 -6.60 -0.03 -22.07
N GLU A 10 -6.45 -1.01 -21.18
CA GLU A 10 -7.38 -1.24 -20.07
C GLU A 10 -6.95 -0.49 -18.81
N ARG A 11 -7.92 0.13 -18.13
CA ARG A 11 -7.72 0.74 -16.81
C ARG A 11 -7.93 -0.32 -15.73
N ARG A 12 -7.02 -0.35 -14.75
CA ARG A 12 -7.07 -1.21 -13.57
C ARG A 12 -7.17 -0.35 -12.32
N THR A 13 -7.95 -0.80 -11.35
CA THR A 13 -8.20 -0.08 -10.08
C THR A 13 -7.38 -0.57 -8.89
N PRO A 14 -6.81 -1.81 -8.86
CA PRO A 14 -6.06 -2.27 -7.70
C PRO A 14 -4.90 -1.35 -7.31
N LEU A 15 -4.67 -1.22 -6.00
CA LEU A 15 -3.63 -0.38 -5.43
C LEU A 15 -2.23 -0.95 -5.72
N ILE A 16 -1.40 -0.17 -6.40
CA ILE A 16 -0.01 -0.52 -6.71
C ILE A 16 0.94 0.36 -5.89
N GLU A 17 1.97 -0.23 -5.32
CA GLU A 17 3.05 0.49 -4.64
C GLU A 17 4.27 0.61 -5.56
N SER A 18 5.11 1.64 -5.35
CA SER A 18 6.34 1.83 -6.15
C SER A 18 7.29 0.63 -6.04
N ILE A 19 7.28 -0.08 -4.91
CA ILE A 19 8.09 -1.29 -4.71
C ILE A 19 7.66 -2.47 -5.59
N ASP A 20 6.44 -2.45 -6.14
CA ASP A 20 5.89 -3.49 -7.02
C ASP A 20 6.40 -3.37 -8.47
N ILE A 21 6.95 -2.19 -8.83
CA ILE A 21 7.40 -1.93 -10.20
C ILE A 21 8.59 -2.83 -10.56
N TYR A 22 9.59 -2.89 -9.69
CA TYR A 22 10.82 -3.66 -10.01
C TYR A 22 10.56 -5.17 -10.17
N PRO A 23 9.86 -5.87 -9.25
CA PRO A 23 9.51 -7.27 -9.47
C PRO A 23 8.66 -7.48 -10.73
N THR A 24 7.79 -6.53 -11.09
CA THR A 24 7.00 -6.59 -12.32
C THR A 24 7.89 -6.50 -13.56
N LEU A 25 8.89 -5.62 -13.55
CA LEU A 25 9.85 -5.53 -14.67
C LEU A 25 10.69 -6.80 -14.81
N CYS A 26 11.11 -7.42 -13.69
CA CYS A 26 11.79 -8.71 -13.72
C CYS A 26 10.92 -9.78 -14.39
N ASP A 27 9.66 -9.91 -13.99
CA ASP A 27 8.72 -10.87 -14.57
C ASP A 27 8.52 -10.65 -16.07
N LEU A 28 8.32 -9.40 -16.48
CA LEU A 28 8.13 -9.06 -17.90
C LEU A 28 9.36 -9.34 -18.75
N ALA A 29 10.55 -9.24 -18.16
CA ALA A 29 11.83 -9.49 -18.83
C ALA A 29 12.28 -10.96 -18.73
N GLY A 30 11.56 -11.82 -18.01
CA GLY A 30 11.96 -13.20 -17.76
C GLY A 30 13.23 -13.32 -16.89
N ILE A 31 13.51 -12.31 -16.05
CA ILE A 31 14.68 -12.25 -15.17
C ILE A 31 14.29 -12.73 -13.76
N PRO A 32 15.08 -13.59 -13.11
CA PRO A 32 14.81 -14.01 -11.74
C PRO A 32 14.74 -12.83 -10.78
N GLN A 33 13.69 -12.81 -9.94
CA GLN A 33 13.52 -11.75 -8.96
C GLN A 33 14.51 -11.92 -7.80
N PRO A 34 15.23 -10.84 -7.41
CA PRO A 34 16.08 -10.87 -6.22
C PRO A 34 15.26 -11.16 -4.94
N ARG A 35 15.76 -12.06 -4.08
CA ARG A 35 15.05 -12.53 -2.87
C ARG A 35 14.78 -11.45 -1.82
N HIS A 36 15.47 -10.32 -1.88
CA HIS A 36 15.32 -9.22 -0.90
C HIS A 36 14.18 -8.26 -1.24
N LEU A 37 13.55 -8.39 -2.41
CA LEU A 37 12.43 -7.53 -2.79
C LEU A 37 11.22 -7.76 -1.87
N LYS A 38 10.55 -6.65 -1.54
CA LYS A 38 9.34 -6.65 -0.71
C LYS A 38 8.07 -6.42 -1.52
N GLY A 39 8.23 -5.87 -2.72
CA GLY A 39 7.12 -5.69 -3.67
C GLY A 39 6.70 -7.01 -4.32
N GLN A 40 5.56 -6.97 -4.95
CA GLN A 40 4.94 -8.08 -5.67
C GLN A 40 4.76 -7.71 -7.13
N SER A 41 5.01 -8.64 -8.04
CA SER A 41 4.75 -8.42 -9.46
C SER A 41 3.24 -8.36 -9.74
N PHE A 42 2.82 -7.31 -10.43
CA PHE A 42 1.43 -7.15 -10.88
C PHE A 42 1.19 -7.60 -12.33
N VAL A 43 2.07 -8.42 -12.91
CA VAL A 43 1.85 -9.01 -14.25
C VAL A 43 0.56 -9.80 -14.29
N GLY A 44 0.18 -10.49 -13.21
CA GLY A 44 -1.11 -11.15 -13.08
C GLY A 44 -2.28 -10.21 -13.34
N LEU A 45 -2.29 -9.04 -12.68
CA LEU A 45 -3.32 -8.00 -12.88
C LEU A 45 -3.32 -7.43 -14.31
N MET A 46 -2.18 -7.38 -14.97
CA MET A 46 -2.11 -6.92 -16.37
C MET A 46 -2.80 -7.89 -17.33
N LYS A 47 -2.76 -9.19 -17.03
CA LYS A 47 -3.36 -10.26 -17.84
C LYS A 47 -4.83 -10.50 -17.51
N ASP A 48 -5.17 -10.47 -16.21
CA ASP A 48 -6.52 -10.71 -15.70
C ASP A 48 -6.90 -9.65 -14.65
N SER A 49 -8.00 -8.94 -14.90
CA SER A 49 -8.52 -7.92 -13.97
C SER A 49 -9.05 -8.50 -12.66
N LYS A 50 -9.32 -9.80 -12.62
CA LYS A 50 -9.83 -10.53 -11.44
C LYS A 50 -8.72 -11.26 -10.68
N ALA A 51 -7.46 -11.14 -11.11
CA ALA A 51 -6.35 -11.75 -10.40
C ALA A 51 -6.32 -11.28 -8.94
N GLU A 52 -6.05 -12.21 -8.03
CA GLU A 52 -5.92 -11.91 -6.60
C GLU A 52 -4.78 -10.90 -6.37
N TRP A 53 -5.05 -9.89 -5.55
CA TRP A 53 -4.11 -8.83 -5.25
C TRP A 53 -4.29 -8.31 -3.82
N LYS A 54 -3.25 -7.65 -3.30
CA LYS A 54 -3.30 -7.00 -1.99
C LYS A 54 -4.39 -5.94 -1.93
N GLN A 55 -5.06 -5.85 -0.78
CA GLN A 55 -6.18 -4.94 -0.55
C GLN A 55 -5.75 -3.59 0.06
N ALA A 56 -4.44 -3.43 0.35
CA ALA A 56 -3.91 -2.21 0.92
C ALA A 56 -2.50 -1.90 0.42
N ALA A 57 -2.21 -0.62 0.32
CA ALA A 57 -0.88 -0.06 0.06
C ALA A 57 -0.37 0.67 1.30
N VAL A 58 0.94 0.58 1.56
CA VAL A 58 1.57 1.20 2.74
C VAL A 58 2.68 2.13 2.30
N SER A 59 2.73 3.31 2.90
CA SER A 59 3.80 4.27 2.66
C SER A 59 4.29 4.90 3.95
N ARG A 60 5.52 5.43 3.91
CA ARG A 60 6.10 6.18 5.02
C ARG A 60 6.69 7.49 4.53
N TYR A 61 6.36 8.56 5.24
CA TYR A 61 7.00 9.84 5.06
C TYR A 61 7.38 10.41 6.43
N ARG A 62 8.68 10.63 6.66
CA ARG A 62 9.24 11.05 7.96
C ARG A 62 8.79 10.10 9.08
N ASN A 63 8.04 10.60 10.05
CA ASN A 63 7.48 9.86 11.18
C ASN A 63 5.99 9.49 11.01
N GLY A 64 5.44 9.68 9.81
CA GLY A 64 4.08 9.28 9.44
C GLY A 64 4.07 7.98 8.66
N ASP A 65 3.31 7.01 9.13
CA ASP A 65 3.02 5.76 8.44
C ASP A 65 1.57 5.79 7.95
N THR A 66 1.39 5.46 6.67
CA THR A 66 0.07 5.51 6.02
C THR A 66 -0.31 4.15 5.48
N ILE A 67 -1.57 3.78 5.65
CA ILE A 67 -2.23 2.68 4.94
C ILE A 67 -3.35 3.25 4.08
N ARG A 68 -3.42 2.82 2.84
CA ARG A 68 -4.47 3.13 1.88
C ARG A 68 -5.19 1.85 1.49
N THR A 69 -6.51 1.85 1.60
CA THR A 69 -7.43 0.85 1.02
C THR A 69 -8.17 1.48 -0.16
N ASP A 70 -9.14 0.79 -0.74
CA ASP A 70 -9.93 1.32 -1.85
C ASP A 70 -10.63 2.64 -1.50
N THR A 71 -11.19 2.73 -0.29
CA THR A 71 -11.98 3.89 0.13
C THR A 71 -11.36 4.71 1.24
N LEU A 72 -10.50 4.13 2.09
CA LEU A 72 -9.97 4.80 3.27
C LEU A 72 -8.47 5.05 3.15
N ARG A 73 -8.04 6.21 3.65
CA ARG A 73 -6.63 6.50 3.89
C ARG A 73 -6.42 6.90 5.35
N TYR A 74 -5.67 6.06 6.08
CA TYR A 74 -5.31 6.30 7.47
C TYR A 74 -3.82 6.59 7.59
N THR A 75 -3.47 7.62 8.36
CA THR A 75 -2.08 7.98 8.67
C THR A 75 -1.93 8.14 10.16
N GLU A 76 -0.88 7.55 10.73
CA GLU A 76 -0.46 7.79 12.12
C GLU A 76 0.95 8.38 12.17
N TYR A 77 1.12 9.41 12.97
CA TYR A 77 2.42 10.04 13.26
C TYR A 77 2.92 9.61 14.62
N THR A 78 4.13 9.08 14.67
CA THR A 78 4.73 8.56 15.90
C THR A 78 6.08 9.21 16.19
N LEU A 79 6.33 9.51 17.46
CA LEU A 79 7.66 9.89 17.95
C LEU A 79 8.57 8.65 18.10
N PRO A 80 9.89 8.85 18.28
CA PRO A 80 10.79 7.79 18.72
C PRO A 80 10.19 7.03 19.93
N LYS A 81 10.36 5.70 19.96
CA LYS A 81 9.73 4.77 20.93
C LYS A 81 8.25 4.49 20.69
N GLY A 82 7.68 4.91 19.53
CA GLY A 82 6.33 4.52 19.11
C GLY A 82 5.18 5.31 19.75
N LYS A 83 5.45 6.43 20.43
CA LYS A 83 4.38 7.26 20.98
C LYS A 83 3.59 7.91 19.86
N LEU A 84 2.29 7.61 19.75
CA LEU A 84 1.37 8.25 18.81
C LEU A 84 1.21 9.73 19.16
N VAL A 85 1.31 10.61 18.19
CA VAL A 85 1.20 12.07 18.33
C VAL A 85 -0.04 12.60 17.64
N SER A 86 -0.34 12.08 16.46
CA SER A 86 -1.45 12.54 15.64
C SER A 86 -1.90 11.39 14.71
N GLN A 87 -3.16 11.44 14.33
CA GLN A 87 -3.75 10.50 13.38
C GLN A 87 -4.75 11.22 12.48
N MET A 88 -4.86 10.73 11.26
CA MET A 88 -5.79 11.25 10.27
C MET A 88 -6.45 10.08 9.53
N LEU A 89 -7.74 10.19 9.31
CA LEU A 89 -8.52 9.25 8.51
C LEU A 89 -9.33 10.05 7.49
N TYR A 90 -9.23 9.66 6.23
CA TYR A 90 -10.00 10.24 5.14
C TYR A 90 -10.80 9.16 4.42
N ASP A 91 -12.05 9.46 4.12
CA ASP A 91 -12.97 8.57 3.39
C ASP A 91 -13.14 9.09 1.96
N HIS A 92 -12.46 8.46 1.02
CA HIS A 92 -12.49 8.85 -0.39
C HIS A 92 -13.80 8.52 -1.12
N SER A 93 -14.70 7.78 -0.48
CA SER A 93 -16.05 7.55 -1.02
C SER A 93 -16.91 8.81 -0.94
N THR A 94 -16.64 9.68 0.04
CA THR A 94 -17.37 10.92 0.30
C THR A 94 -16.52 12.18 0.15
N ASP A 95 -15.21 12.08 0.41
CA ASP A 95 -14.25 13.19 0.36
C ASP A 95 -12.96 12.79 -0.38
N PRO A 96 -12.97 12.70 -1.72
CA PRO A 96 -11.80 12.30 -2.49
C PRO A 96 -10.65 13.32 -2.44
N LEU A 97 -10.90 14.56 -1.98
CA LEU A 97 -9.90 15.62 -1.84
C LEU A 97 -9.31 15.72 -0.43
N GLU A 98 -9.77 14.87 0.51
CA GLU A 98 -9.23 14.79 1.88
C GLU A 98 -9.33 16.12 2.66
N ASN A 99 -10.47 16.79 2.57
CA ASN A 99 -10.71 18.06 3.25
C ASN A 99 -11.08 17.86 4.73
N VAL A 100 -11.67 16.71 5.08
CA VAL A 100 -12.23 16.46 6.41
C VAL A 100 -11.59 15.22 7.04
N ASN A 101 -10.86 15.42 8.14
CA ASN A 101 -10.35 14.32 8.95
C ASN A 101 -11.46 13.72 9.80
N VAL A 102 -11.87 12.49 9.50
CA VAL A 102 -12.96 11.76 10.19
C VAL A 102 -12.46 10.79 11.26
N SER A 103 -11.20 10.88 11.69
CA SER A 103 -10.62 9.93 12.65
C SER A 103 -11.30 9.93 14.02
N ALA A 104 -11.87 11.06 14.44
CA ALA A 104 -12.61 11.15 15.69
C ALA A 104 -14.01 10.53 15.61
N GLN A 105 -14.64 10.56 14.42
CA GLN A 105 -15.97 10.04 14.17
C GLN A 105 -15.98 8.54 13.86
N GLN A 106 -14.87 8.00 13.33
CA GLN A 106 -14.76 6.61 12.87
C GLN A 106 -13.69 5.83 13.66
N ALA A 107 -13.83 5.80 15.00
CA ALA A 107 -12.85 5.20 15.89
C ALA A 107 -12.59 3.69 15.61
N ASP A 108 -13.60 2.94 15.21
CA ASP A 108 -13.46 1.52 14.88
C ASP A 108 -12.62 1.33 13.60
N ALA A 109 -12.87 2.11 12.55
CA ALA A 109 -12.07 2.09 11.34
C ALA A 109 -10.60 2.49 11.61
N VAL A 110 -10.36 3.47 12.47
CA VAL A 110 -9.02 3.86 12.92
C VAL A 110 -8.31 2.69 13.59
N LYS A 111 -8.97 1.98 14.51
CA LYS A 111 -8.40 0.83 15.23
C LYS A 111 -8.04 -0.31 14.27
N ASP A 112 -8.94 -0.63 13.35
CA ASP A 112 -8.73 -1.71 12.37
C ASP A 112 -7.58 -1.38 11.42
N LEU A 113 -7.55 -0.17 10.87
CA LEU A 113 -6.50 0.27 9.96
C LEU A 113 -5.15 0.41 10.66
N SER A 114 -5.10 0.88 11.90
CA SER A 114 -3.87 0.90 12.71
C SER A 114 -3.33 -0.51 12.93
N THR A 115 -4.21 -1.48 13.22
CA THR A 115 -3.82 -2.88 13.39
C THR A 115 -3.23 -3.45 12.09
N GLN A 116 -3.91 -3.27 10.96
CA GLN A 116 -3.44 -3.70 9.65
C GLN A 116 -2.11 -3.04 9.27
N LEU A 117 -2.00 -1.72 9.49
CA LEU A 117 -0.78 -0.96 9.22
C LEU A 117 0.41 -1.51 10.01
N ASN A 118 0.22 -1.83 11.30
CA ASN A 118 1.28 -2.38 12.15
C ASN A 118 1.71 -3.80 11.70
N GLN A 119 0.78 -4.63 11.24
CA GLN A 119 1.09 -5.93 10.66
C GLN A 119 1.92 -5.80 9.37
N LEU A 120 1.55 -4.87 8.49
CA LEU A 120 2.23 -4.65 7.22
C LEU A 120 3.60 -3.98 7.41
N LYS A 121 3.75 -3.04 8.34
CA LYS A 121 5.05 -2.45 8.72
C LYS A 121 6.06 -3.51 9.20
N GLY A 122 5.60 -4.50 9.94
CA GLY A 122 6.43 -5.62 10.40
C GLY A 122 7.07 -6.41 9.25
N ARG A 123 6.36 -6.58 8.14
CA ARG A 123 6.87 -7.25 6.94
C ARG A 123 7.98 -6.44 6.23
N ASN A 124 7.97 -5.12 6.36
CA ASN A 124 8.90 -4.21 5.68
C ASN A 124 10.13 -3.84 6.52
N ARG A 125 10.20 -4.19 7.79
CA ARG A 125 11.39 -3.99 8.61
C ARG A 125 12.47 -5.00 8.21
N LYS A 126 13.69 -4.51 7.89
CA LYS A 126 14.88 -5.38 7.78
C LYS A 126 15.06 -6.10 9.12
N PRO A 127 15.37 -7.41 9.12
CA PRO A 127 15.85 -8.04 10.34
C PRO A 127 17.06 -7.23 10.83
N GLY A 128 16.98 -6.76 12.09
CA GLY A 128 18.07 -6.00 12.69
C GLY A 128 19.36 -6.79 12.57
N LYS A 129 20.44 -6.14 12.13
CA LYS A 129 21.77 -6.71 12.27
C LYS A 129 21.98 -6.98 13.76
N LYS A 130 22.09 -8.27 14.15
CA LYS A 130 22.71 -8.67 15.40
C LYS A 130 24.17 -8.38 15.37
#